data_8aafe933ab1b1d6220a9463950c3553a
#
_entry.id   8aafe933ab1b1d6220a9463950c3553a
#
_cell.length_a   1.000
_cell.length_b   1.000
_cell.length_c   1.000
_cell.angle_alpha   90.00
_cell.angle_beta   90.00
_cell.angle_gamma   90.00
#
_symmetry.space_group_name_H-M   'P 1'
#
loop_
_entity.id
_entity.type
_entity.pdbx_description
1 polymer ?
#
loop_
_entity_poly.entity_id
_entity_poly.type
_entity_poly.pdbx_seq_one_letter_code
_entity_poly.pdbx_strand_id
1 'polypeptide(L)'
;VISTRMFYAGLILITLLFFKDKTDLFRVFKNKKDIIRLINFSFFGLLICQGTYFLAIKYTNAGMATVIQFTGPVMIMAFYCIVNKRAPLPREVIAITAALFGVVLMATHLDFSKLNISSVGLFWGILSAIGLASYNISSLHLTAKYGVMPTIAWGLLISGIVIYFGTGSYYVPQGFSYIDFLCISGIILIGTIASFSLYLEGVRLIGAVKGSIIGCLEPIAAIVFSFLLLGSTFGIFDILGAAFILLAVIVLSKR
;
A
#
# COMPACT_ATOMS: atom_id res chain seq x y z
N VAL A 1 10.05 -9.29 -9.04
CA VAL A 1 9.32 -8.04 -9.36
C VAL A 1 9.27 -7.09 -8.16
N ILE A 2 8.82 -7.50 -6.95
CA ILE A 2 8.68 -6.57 -5.80
C ILE A 2 10.03 -5.96 -5.37
N SER A 3 11.05 -6.80 -5.21
CA SER A 3 12.41 -6.40 -4.86
C SER A 3 13.01 -5.43 -5.87
N THR A 4 12.90 -5.78 -7.15
CA THR A 4 13.38 -4.99 -8.28
C THR A 4 12.69 -3.62 -8.32
N ARG A 5 11.33 -3.58 -8.24
CA ARG A 5 10.60 -2.30 -8.31
C ARG A 5 10.92 -1.37 -7.15
N MET A 6 11.05 -1.88 -5.91
CA MET A 6 11.35 -1.05 -4.73
C MET A 6 12.78 -0.51 -4.78
N PHE A 7 13.75 -1.37 -5.13
CA PHE A 7 15.15 -0.97 -5.21
C PHE A 7 15.38 0.09 -6.29
N TYR A 8 14.96 -0.18 -7.54
CA TYR A 8 15.18 0.76 -8.63
C TYR A 8 14.33 2.03 -8.51
N ALA A 9 13.09 1.95 -7.98
CA ALA A 9 12.30 3.14 -7.71
C ALA A 9 12.97 4.05 -6.68
N GLY A 10 13.48 3.47 -5.58
CA GLY A 10 14.24 4.20 -4.59
C GLY A 10 15.52 4.84 -5.16
N LEU A 11 16.27 4.08 -5.97
CA LEU A 11 17.49 4.56 -6.61
C LEU A 11 17.22 5.72 -7.57
N ILE A 12 16.20 5.59 -8.43
CA ILE A 12 15.79 6.64 -9.38
C ILE A 12 15.38 7.91 -8.62
N LEU A 13 14.54 7.79 -7.59
CA LEU A 13 14.10 8.95 -6.81
C LEU A 13 15.27 9.63 -6.08
N ILE A 14 16.15 8.85 -5.46
CA ILE A 14 17.35 9.41 -4.79
C ILE A 14 18.22 10.18 -5.81
N THR A 15 18.45 9.59 -6.98
CA THR A 15 19.25 10.21 -8.04
C THR A 15 18.61 11.51 -8.52
N LEU A 16 17.31 11.51 -8.82
CA LEU A 16 16.61 12.71 -9.26
C LEU A 16 16.63 13.82 -8.23
N LEU A 17 16.39 13.48 -6.95
CA LEU A 17 16.39 14.46 -5.85
C LEU A 17 17.79 14.96 -5.53
N PHE A 18 18.80 14.13 -5.69
CA PHE A 18 20.20 14.53 -5.49
C PHE A 18 20.62 15.66 -6.44
N PHE A 19 20.18 15.58 -7.70
CA PHE A 19 20.44 16.64 -8.68
C PHE A 19 19.54 17.87 -8.51
N LYS A 20 18.34 17.71 -7.93
CA LYS A 20 17.39 18.81 -7.75
C LYS A 20 17.66 19.59 -6.47
N ASP A 21 17.74 18.92 -5.32
CA ASP A 21 18.01 19.51 -4.01
C ASP A 21 18.65 18.51 -3.05
N LYS A 22 19.98 18.50 -3.07
CA LYS A 22 20.79 17.61 -2.22
C LYS A 22 20.59 17.87 -0.72
N THR A 23 20.33 19.13 -0.34
CA THR A 23 20.24 19.51 1.09
C THR A 23 18.98 18.95 1.73
N ASP A 24 17.86 19.01 1.06
CA ASP A 24 16.59 18.46 1.53
C ASP A 24 16.59 16.93 1.58
N LEU A 25 17.23 16.28 0.62
CA LEU A 25 17.33 14.81 0.56
C LEU A 25 17.99 14.23 1.81
N PHE A 26 19.08 14.84 2.30
CA PHE A 26 19.85 14.34 3.45
C PHE A 26 19.41 14.94 4.79
N ARG A 27 18.48 15.87 4.80
CA ARG A 27 18.02 16.58 5.99
C ARG A 27 17.47 15.65 7.07
N VAL A 28 16.86 14.52 6.68
CA VAL A 28 16.32 13.52 7.62
C VAL A 28 17.41 12.90 8.50
N PHE A 29 18.65 12.78 8.02
CA PHE A 29 19.78 12.19 8.75
C PHE A 29 20.40 13.11 9.80
N LYS A 30 20.00 14.38 9.85
CA LYS A 30 20.46 15.33 10.88
C LYS A 30 19.83 15.09 12.25
N ASN A 31 18.73 14.32 12.33
CA ASN A 31 18.02 14.07 13.57
C ASN A 31 17.90 12.57 13.85
N LYS A 32 18.54 12.08 14.91
CA LYS A 32 18.54 10.66 15.30
C LYS A 32 17.12 10.08 15.48
N LYS A 33 16.19 10.86 16.04
CA LYS A 33 14.79 10.42 16.21
C LYS A 33 14.08 10.20 14.86
N ASP A 34 14.38 11.03 13.88
CA ASP A 34 13.77 10.93 12.56
C ASP A 34 14.43 9.83 11.69
N ILE A 35 15.71 9.52 11.95
CA ILE A 35 16.34 8.31 11.38
C ILE A 35 15.62 7.05 11.86
N ILE A 36 15.33 6.95 13.17
CA ILE A 36 14.59 5.80 13.73
C ILE A 36 13.19 5.70 13.11
N ARG A 37 12.50 6.85 12.95
CA ARG A 37 11.19 6.90 12.28
C ARG A 37 11.27 6.48 10.81
N LEU A 38 12.32 6.90 10.11
CA LEU A 38 12.54 6.50 8.71
C LEU A 38 12.81 5.00 8.61
N ILE A 39 13.62 4.44 9.49
CA ILE A 39 13.87 2.99 9.56
C ILE A 39 12.56 2.26 9.86
N ASN A 40 11.77 2.73 10.83
CA ASN A 40 10.46 2.17 11.14
C ASN A 40 9.51 2.21 9.92
N PHE A 41 9.42 3.34 9.23
CA PHE A 41 8.65 3.50 8.01
C PHE A 41 9.11 2.53 6.90
N SER A 42 10.43 2.39 6.72
CA SER A 42 10.99 1.52 5.70
C SER A 42 10.78 0.04 6.01
N PHE A 43 11.07 -0.40 7.24
CA PHE A 43 10.95 -1.80 7.64
C PHE A 43 9.51 -2.21 7.92
N PHE A 44 8.86 -1.58 8.89
CA PHE A 44 7.50 -1.98 9.29
C PHE A 44 6.43 -1.46 8.34
N GLY A 45 6.63 -0.29 7.76
CA GLY A 45 5.70 0.28 6.79
C GLY A 45 5.82 -0.38 5.42
N LEU A 46 6.96 -0.29 4.77
CA LEU A 46 7.11 -0.72 3.38
C LEU A 46 7.52 -2.19 3.24
N LEU A 47 8.60 -2.61 3.91
CA LEU A 47 9.15 -3.96 3.77
C LEU A 47 8.15 -5.02 4.25
N ILE A 48 7.65 -4.91 5.49
CA ILE A 48 6.69 -5.86 6.04
C ILE A 48 5.39 -5.80 5.24
N CYS A 49 4.80 -4.61 5.01
CA CYS A 49 3.56 -4.49 4.27
C CYS A 49 3.61 -5.20 2.92
N GLN A 50 4.60 -4.88 2.11
CA GLN A 50 4.72 -5.43 0.75
C GLN A 50 5.22 -6.88 0.73
N GLY A 51 6.19 -7.22 1.58
CA GLY A 51 6.78 -8.57 1.62
C GLY A 51 5.77 -9.60 2.11
N THR A 52 5.07 -9.31 3.21
CA THR A 52 4.09 -10.25 3.78
C THR A 52 2.80 -10.34 2.97
N TYR A 53 2.42 -9.29 2.22
CA TYR A 53 1.33 -9.35 1.27
C TYR A 53 1.55 -10.42 0.19
N PHE A 54 2.75 -10.44 -0.39
CA PHE A 54 3.07 -11.48 -1.40
C PHE A 54 3.17 -12.87 -0.80
N LEU A 55 3.60 -12.99 0.46
CA LEU A 55 3.54 -14.27 1.18
C LEU A 55 2.09 -14.69 1.44
N ALA A 56 1.22 -13.75 1.81
CA ALA A 56 -0.20 -14.03 1.95
C ALA A 56 -0.81 -14.53 0.63
N ILE A 57 -0.49 -13.90 -0.51
CA ILE A 57 -0.95 -14.36 -1.84
C ILE A 57 -0.45 -15.78 -2.13
N LYS A 58 0.79 -16.11 -1.78
CA LYS A 58 1.37 -17.44 -2.00
C LYS A 58 0.62 -18.54 -1.24
N TYR A 59 0.14 -18.26 -0.03
CA TYR A 59 -0.54 -19.23 0.83
C TYR A 59 -2.07 -19.14 0.80
N THR A 60 -2.62 -18.18 0.06
CA THR A 60 -4.06 -18.01 -0.17
C THR A 60 -4.32 -17.76 -1.66
N ASN A 61 -4.79 -16.59 -2.00
CA ASN A 61 -4.90 -16.01 -3.34
C ASN A 61 -4.88 -14.48 -3.24
N ALA A 62 -4.78 -13.80 -4.38
CA ALA A 62 -4.68 -12.34 -4.41
C ALA A 62 -5.91 -11.64 -3.78
N GLY A 63 -7.12 -12.13 -4.06
CA GLY A 63 -8.36 -11.58 -3.50
C GLY A 63 -8.39 -11.68 -1.98
N MET A 64 -8.07 -12.86 -1.43
CA MET A 64 -8.08 -13.11 0.01
C MET A 64 -6.99 -12.33 0.75
N ALA A 65 -5.78 -12.30 0.20
CA ALA A 65 -4.69 -11.48 0.74
C ALA A 65 -5.09 -10.01 0.81
N THR A 66 -5.76 -9.49 -0.21
CA THR A 66 -6.27 -8.12 -0.27
C THR A 66 -7.35 -7.88 0.79
N VAL A 67 -8.33 -8.77 0.94
CA VAL A 67 -9.37 -8.67 1.99
C VAL A 67 -8.74 -8.56 3.37
N ILE A 68 -7.78 -9.44 3.68
CA ILE A 68 -7.12 -9.42 4.99
C ILE A 68 -6.30 -8.14 5.16
N GLN A 69 -5.56 -7.70 4.15
CA GLN A 69 -4.75 -6.47 4.21
C GLN A 69 -5.63 -5.22 4.42
N PHE A 70 -6.82 -5.17 3.83
CA PHE A 70 -7.75 -4.05 4.02
C PHE A 70 -8.43 -4.01 5.40
N THR A 71 -8.11 -4.92 6.32
CA THR A 71 -8.35 -4.69 7.76
C THR A 71 -7.42 -3.61 8.33
N GLY A 72 -6.38 -3.21 7.62
CA GLY A 72 -5.46 -2.12 8.00
C GLY A 72 -6.15 -0.80 8.35
N PRO A 73 -7.13 -0.28 7.60
CA PRO A 73 -7.90 0.91 7.97
C PRO A 73 -8.56 0.82 9.35
N VAL A 74 -9.05 -0.37 9.76
CA VAL A 74 -9.58 -0.60 11.11
C VAL A 74 -8.49 -0.42 12.16
N MET A 75 -7.29 -0.97 11.89
CA MET A 75 -6.14 -0.86 12.79
C MET A 75 -5.67 0.60 12.91
N ILE A 76 -5.66 1.35 11.81
CA ILE A 76 -5.32 2.78 11.80
C ILE A 76 -6.34 3.57 12.64
N MET A 77 -7.63 3.33 12.44
CA MET A 77 -8.68 3.98 13.24
C MET A 77 -8.54 3.64 14.72
N ALA A 78 -8.38 2.37 15.06
CA ALA A 78 -8.20 1.92 16.43
C ALA A 78 -6.98 2.59 17.09
N PHE A 79 -5.86 2.66 16.39
CA PHE A 79 -4.66 3.36 16.84
C PHE A 79 -4.94 4.83 17.18
N TYR A 80 -5.60 5.57 16.27
CA TYR A 80 -5.92 6.97 16.54
C TYR A 80 -6.97 7.17 17.64
N CYS A 81 -7.92 6.25 17.80
CA CYS A 81 -8.86 6.29 18.90
C CYS A 81 -8.14 6.11 20.25
N ILE A 82 -7.20 5.17 20.33
CA ILE A 82 -6.41 4.92 21.55
C ILE A 82 -5.49 6.11 21.86
N VAL A 83 -4.71 6.58 20.88
CA VAL A 83 -3.74 7.67 21.08
C VAL A 83 -4.43 8.97 21.45
N ASN A 84 -5.55 9.30 20.79
CA ASN A 84 -6.29 10.53 21.06
C ASN A 84 -7.34 10.37 22.17
N LYS A 85 -7.43 9.20 22.81
CA LYS A 85 -8.40 8.88 23.88
C LYS A 85 -9.84 9.25 23.48
N ARG A 86 -10.23 8.98 22.23
CA ARG A 86 -11.55 9.27 21.68
C ARG A 86 -12.25 8.00 21.20
N ALA A 87 -13.58 7.98 21.25
CA ALA A 87 -14.37 6.98 20.56
C ALA A 87 -14.30 7.19 19.02
N PRO A 88 -14.44 6.13 18.21
CA PRO A 88 -14.56 6.27 16.77
C PRO A 88 -15.82 7.06 16.44
N LEU A 89 -15.73 7.93 15.42
CA LEU A 89 -16.91 8.64 14.94
C LEU A 89 -17.84 7.68 14.20
N PRO A 90 -19.18 7.81 14.34
CA PRO A 90 -20.11 6.93 13.62
C PRO A 90 -19.85 6.85 12.11
N ARG A 91 -19.50 7.96 11.48
CA ARG A 91 -19.14 8.02 10.07
C ARG A 91 -17.86 7.23 9.73
N GLU A 92 -16.87 7.19 10.64
CA GLU A 92 -15.64 6.40 10.45
C GLU A 92 -15.99 4.90 10.49
N VAL A 93 -16.82 4.49 11.44
CA VAL A 93 -17.28 3.10 11.57
C VAL A 93 -18.08 2.67 10.34
N ILE A 94 -19.07 3.47 9.93
CA ILE A 94 -19.90 3.18 8.74
C ILE A 94 -19.02 3.09 7.49
N ALA A 95 -18.08 4.04 7.30
CA ALA A 95 -17.22 4.06 6.13
C ALA A 95 -16.31 2.83 6.09
N ILE A 96 -15.66 2.47 7.21
CA ILE A 96 -14.79 1.29 7.26
C ILE A 96 -15.58 0.00 7.04
N THR A 97 -16.75 -0.14 7.68
CA THR A 97 -17.60 -1.32 7.51
C THR A 97 -18.07 -1.46 6.07
N ALA A 98 -18.51 -0.36 5.44
CA ALA A 98 -18.93 -0.37 4.04
C ALA A 98 -17.75 -0.71 3.10
N ALA A 99 -16.57 -0.12 3.33
CA ALA A 99 -15.38 -0.41 2.52
C ALA A 99 -14.95 -1.88 2.63
N LEU A 100 -14.87 -2.43 3.85
CA LEU A 100 -14.53 -3.84 4.07
C LEU A 100 -15.55 -4.78 3.43
N PHE A 101 -16.85 -4.50 3.60
CA PHE A 101 -17.89 -5.30 2.98
C PHE A 101 -17.79 -5.28 1.46
N GLY A 102 -17.54 -4.11 0.87
CA GLY A 102 -17.34 -3.96 -0.57
C GLY A 102 -16.13 -4.76 -1.08
N VAL A 103 -14.98 -4.70 -0.37
CA VAL A 103 -13.77 -5.47 -0.73
C VAL A 103 -14.02 -6.98 -0.61
N VAL A 104 -14.68 -7.43 0.46
CA VAL A 104 -15.03 -8.84 0.64
C VAL A 104 -15.93 -9.31 -0.50
N LEU A 105 -16.94 -8.52 -0.86
CA LEU A 105 -17.90 -8.84 -1.91
C LEU A 105 -17.20 -9.01 -3.27
N MET A 106 -16.30 -8.08 -3.63
CA MET A 106 -15.52 -8.14 -4.87
C MET A 106 -14.54 -9.32 -4.90
N ALA A 107 -13.91 -9.62 -3.76
CA ALA A 107 -12.90 -10.66 -3.69
C ALA A 107 -13.48 -12.09 -3.64
N THR A 108 -14.68 -12.25 -3.07
CA THR A 108 -15.28 -13.57 -2.82
C THR A 108 -16.44 -13.90 -3.73
N HIS A 109 -17.11 -12.89 -4.31
CA HIS A 109 -18.38 -13.05 -5.03
C HIS A 109 -19.42 -13.86 -4.24
N LEU A 110 -19.37 -13.80 -2.88
CA LEU A 110 -20.14 -14.60 -1.92
C LEU A 110 -19.91 -16.12 -2.03
N ASP A 111 -18.93 -16.55 -2.79
CA ASP A 111 -18.54 -17.97 -2.86
C ASP A 111 -17.45 -18.25 -1.80
N PHE A 112 -17.90 -18.50 -0.58
CA PHE A 112 -17.02 -18.79 0.55
C PHE A 112 -16.36 -20.18 0.46
N SER A 113 -16.80 -21.06 -0.44
CA SER A 113 -16.17 -22.35 -0.66
C SER A 113 -14.78 -22.23 -1.29
N LYS A 114 -14.53 -21.13 -1.99
CA LYS A 114 -13.22 -20.79 -2.59
C LYS A 114 -12.24 -20.14 -1.60
N LEU A 115 -12.69 -19.84 -0.38
CA LEU A 115 -11.85 -19.28 0.68
C LEU A 115 -10.97 -20.36 1.30
N ASN A 116 -9.95 -20.78 0.58
CA ASN A 116 -8.94 -21.68 1.14
C ASN A 116 -7.96 -20.85 2.01
N ILE A 117 -8.40 -20.51 3.23
CA ILE A 117 -7.62 -19.72 4.18
C ILE A 117 -6.75 -20.67 4.98
N SER A 118 -5.49 -20.81 4.59
CA SER A 118 -4.51 -21.45 5.45
C SER A 118 -4.18 -20.56 6.66
N SER A 119 -3.93 -21.16 7.84
CA SER A 119 -3.50 -20.40 9.03
C SER A 119 -2.24 -19.58 8.75
N VAL A 120 -1.35 -20.10 7.90
CA VAL A 120 -0.13 -19.41 7.47
C VAL A 120 -0.45 -18.20 6.61
N GLY A 121 -1.40 -18.32 5.67
CA GLY A 121 -1.84 -17.21 4.83
C GLY A 121 -2.53 -16.10 5.63
N LEU A 122 -3.35 -16.49 6.63
CA LEU A 122 -3.97 -15.54 7.55
C LEU A 122 -2.92 -14.78 8.37
N PHE A 123 -1.92 -15.48 8.92
CA PHE A 123 -0.82 -14.85 9.64
C PHE A 123 -0.09 -13.79 8.79
N TRP A 124 0.30 -14.14 7.56
CA TRP A 124 0.98 -13.21 6.67
C TRP A 124 0.08 -12.04 6.24
N GLY A 125 -1.21 -12.29 6.01
CA GLY A 125 -2.18 -11.26 5.69
C GLY A 125 -2.39 -10.25 6.83
N ILE A 126 -2.53 -10.71 8.08
CA ILE A 126 -2.62 -9.85 9.25
C ILE A 126 -1.34 -9.03 9.44
N LEU A 127 -0.18 -9.65 9.25
CA LEU A 127 1.09 -8.95 9.35
C LEU A 127 1.22 -7.87 8.26
N SER A 128 0.70 -8.13 7.06
CA SER A 128 0.60 -7.14 5.98
C SER A 128 -0.33 -5.97 6.36
N ALA A 129 -1.47 -6.24 6.99
CA ALA A 129 -2.38 -5.21 7.47
C ALA A 129 -1.75 -4.31 8.56
N ILE A 130 -0.99 -4.91 9.49
CA ILE A 130 -0.17 -4.18 10.48
C ILE A 130 0.88 -3.33 9.76
N GLY A 131 1.54 -3.87 8.75
CA GLY A 131 2.48 -3.15 7.90
C GLY A 131 1.83 -1.95 7.21
N LEU A 132 0.64 -2.13 6.63
CA LEU A 132 -0.14 -1.05 6.02
C LEU A 132 -0.50 0.05 7.03
N ALA A 133 -0.91 -0.33 8.24
CA ALA A 133 -1.18 0.62 9.30
C ALA A 133 0.08 1.38 9.70
N SER A 134 1.20 0.69 9.92
CA SER A 134 2.50 1.31 10.23
C SER A 134 2.95 2.26 9.12
N TYR A 135 2.81 1.88 7.84
CA TYR A 135 3.10 2.71 6.67
C TYR A 135 2.35 4.05 6.72
N ASN A 136 1.03 3.99 6.94
CA ASN A 136 0.19 5.19 6.99
C ASN A 136 0.48 6.09 8.20
N ILE A 137 0.68 5.50 9.38
CA ILE A 137 0.89 6.25 10.62
C ILE A 137 2.30 6.88 10.65
N SER A 138 3.33 6.10 10.33
CA SER A 138 4.72 6.56 10.41
C SER A 138 5.08 7.55 9.32
N SER A 139 4.41 7.51 8.15
CA SER A 139 4.64 8.44 7.05
C SER A 139 4.26 9.88 7.39
N LEU A 140 3.22 10.11 8.18
CA LEU A 140 2.66 11.46 8.41
C LEU A 140 3.69 12.44 8.98
N HIS A 141 4.45 12.02 10.01
CA HIS A 141 5.45 12.89 10.60
C HIS A 141 6.61 13.20 9.63
N LEU A 142 7.07 12.19 8.90
CA LEU A 142 8.18 12.32 7.96
C LEU A 142 7.78 13.17 6.76
N THR A 143 6.61 12.90 6.17
CA THR A 143 6.13 13.64 5.00
C THR A 143 5.77 15.10 5.33
N ALA A 144 5.24 15.37 6.53
CA ALA A 144 4.99 16.74 6.98
C ALA A 144 6.28 17.55 7.18
N LYS A 145 7.36 16.90 7.66
CA LYS A 145 8.61 17.58 8.01
C LYS A 145 9.60 17.67 6.85
N TYR A 146 9.70 16.61 6.03
CA TYR A 146 10.72 16.46 4.99
C TYR A 146 10.14 16.43 3.58
N GLY A 147 8.82 16.43 3.45
CA GLY A 147 8.14 16.24 2.17
C GLY A 147 7.96 14.76 1.81
N VAL A 148 7.07 14.51 0.85
CA VAL A 148 6.73 13.15 0.40
C VAL A 148 7.88 12.52 -0.37
N MET A 149 8.46 13.23 -1.33
CA MET A 149 9.47 12.68 -2.22
C MET A 149 10.73 12.18 -1.50
N PRO A 150 11.39 12.95 -0.59
CA PRO A 150 12.54 12.44 0.16
C PRO A 150 12.18 11.27 1.07
N THR A 151 10.99 11.30 1.70
CA THR A 151 10.53 10.24 2.59
C THR A 151 10.34 8.92 1.84
N ILE A 152 9.66 8.94 0.68
CA ILE A 152 9.42 7.73 -0.11
C ILE A 152 10.70 7.23 -0.78
N ALA A 153 11.58 8.14 -1.23
CA ALA A 153 12.84 7.79 -1.87
C ALA A 153 13.72 6.95 -0.93
N TRP A 154 13.94 7.42 0.28
CA TRP A 154 14.69 6.67 1.29
C TRP A 154 13.94 5.43 1.77
N GLY A 155 12.63 5.52 1.95
CA GLY A 155 11.81 4.38 2.32
C GLY A 155 11.91 3.22 1.33
N LEU A 156 11.73 3.50 0.05
CA LEU A 156 11.84 2.51 -1.03
C LEU A 156 13.26 1.98 -1.19
N LEU A 157 14.28 2.85 -1.09
CA LEU A 157 15.67 2.41 -1.23
C LEU A 157 16.08 1.47 -0.09
N ILE A 158 15.82 1.85 1.17
CA ILE A 158 16.17 1.03 2.34
C ILE A 158 15.46 -0.32 2.29
N SER A 159 14.14 -0.33 2.06
CA SER A 159 13.36 -1.56 1.95
C SER A 159 13.79 -2.39 0.73
N GLY A 160 14.03 -1.70 -0.40
CA GLY A 160 14.47 -2.30 -1.65
C GLY A 160 15.81 -3.01 -1.51
N ILE A 161 16.80 -2.40 -0.85
CA ILE A 161 18.11 -3.01 -0.59
C ILE A 161 17.92 -4.33 0.18
N VAL A 162 17.14 -4.31 1.24
CA VAL A 162 16.94 -5.50 2.09
C VAL A 162 16.30 -6.64 1.31
N ILE A 163 15.21 -6.37 0.56
CA ILE A 163 14.54 -7.42 -0.23
C ILE A 163 15.42 -7.85 -1.42
N TYR A 164 16.00 -6.90 -2.15
CA TYR A 164 16.74 -7.18 -3.38
C TYR A 164 17.93 -8.12 -3.14
N PHE A 165 18.73 -7.80 -2.13
CA PHE A 165 19.89 -8.62 -1.75
C PHE A 165 19.47 -9.84 -0.93
N GLY A 166 18.49 -9.72 -0.04
CA GLY A 166 18.02 -10.82 0.80
C GLY A 166 17.33 -11.96 0.03
N THR A 167 16.73 -11.65 -1.13
CA THR A 167 16.05 -12.66 -1.98
C THR A 167 16.86 -13.09 -3.20
N GLY A 168 18.08 -12.58 -3.38
CA GLY A 168 18.90 -12.89 -4.56
C GLY A 168 18.30 -12.37 -5.88
N SER A 169 17.48 -11.32 -5.83
CA SER A 169 16.73 -10.81 -7.00
C SER A 169 17.59 -10.05 -8.03
N TYR A 170 18.90 -10.12 -7.91
CA TYR A 170 19.84 -9.57 -8.87
C TYR A 170 20.07 -10.47 -10.08
N TYR A 171 19.58 -11.71 -10.05
CA TYR A 171 19.63 -12.59 -11.23
C TYR A 171 18.56 -12.17 -12.24
N VAL A 172 19.00 -11.89 -13.47
CA VAL A 172 18.11 -11.66 -14.60
C VAL A 172 17.69 -13.02 -15.16
N PRO A 173 16.37 -13.31 -15.28
CA PRO A 173 15.91 -14.57 -15.87
C PRO A 173 16.42 -14.75 -17.31
N GLN A 174 16.73 -15.99 -17.69
CA GLN A 174 17.00 -16.31 -19.08
C GLN A 174 15.77 -16.03 -19.95
N GLY A 175 15.96 -15.38 -21.10
CA GLY A 175 14.86 -15.01 -21.99
C GLY A 175 14.21 -13.66 -21.68
N PHE A 176 14.84 -12.81 -20.84
CA PHE A 176 14.37 -11.46 -20.56
C PHE A 176 14.30 -10.63 -21.85
N SER A 177 13.08 -10.20 -22.22
CA SER A 177 12.81 -9.51 -23.47
C SER A 177 12.73 -7.99 -23.30
N TYR A 178 12.73 -7.25 -24.41
CA TYR A 178 12.50 -5.80 -24.41
C TYR A 178 11.10 -5.44 -23.86
N ILE A 179 10.10 -6.29 -24.08
CA ILE A 179 8.75 -6.10 -23.54
C ILE A 179 8.77 -6.21 -22.02
N ASP A 180 9.50 -7.18 -21.45
CA ASP A 180 9.66 -7.32 -20.00
C ASP A 180 10.32 -6.09 -19.40
N PHE A 181 11.32 -5.52 -20.07
CA PHE A 181 11.96 -4.27 -19.64
C PHE A 181 10.97 -3.09 -19.61
N LEU A 182 10.15 -2.93 -20.66
CA LEU A 182 9.12 -1.88 -20.70
C LEU A 182 8.08 -2.07 -19.60
N CYS A 183 7.60 -3.30 -19.39
CA CYS A 183 6.63 -3.61 -18.33
C CYS A 183 7.20 -3.30 -16.95
N ILE A 184 8.42 -3.73 -16.66
CA ILE A 184 9.07 -3.45 -15.37
C ILE A 184 9.31 -1.95 -15.18
N SER A 185 9.73 -1.24 -16.23
CA SER A 185 9.90 0.21 -16.18
C SER A 185 8.58 0.93 -15.89
N GLY A 186 7.48 0.52 -16.53
CA GLY A 186 6.13 1.02 -16.24
C GLY A 186 5.71 0.78 -14.78
N ILE A 187 5.95 -0.43 -14.25
CA ILE A 187 5.68 -0.78 -12.86
C ILE A 187 6.52 0.09 -11.91
N ILE A 188 7.79 0.37 -12.22
CA ILE A 188 8.66 1.21 -11.40
C ILE A 188 8.17 2.65 -11.41
N LEU A 189 7.97 3.24 -12.59
CA LEU A 189 7.68 4.67 -12.71
C LEU A 189 6.23 5.00 -12.31
N ILE A 190 5.26 4.29 -12.88
CA ILE A 190 3.83 4.56 -12.66
C ILE A 190 3.33 3.80 -11.44
N GLY A 191 3.52 2.49 -11.42
CA GLY A 191 3.01 1.60 -10.37
C GLY A 191 3.72 1.72 -9.02
N THR A 192 4.89 2.36 -8.96
CA THR A 192 5.61 2.53 -7.69
C THR A 192 5.88 4.01 -7.40
N ILE A 193 6.68 4.70 -8.18
CA ILE A 193 7.06 6.09 -7.88
C ILE A 193 5.83 7.00 -7.84
N ALA A 194 5.05 7.04 -8.92
CA ALA A 194 3.88 7.91 -8.99
C ALA A 194 2.82 7.50 -7.97
N SER A 195 2.46 6.21 -7.91
CA SER A 195 1.40 5.71 -7.02
C SER A 195 1.69 5.97 -5.54
N PHE A 196 2.87 5.59 -5.05
CA PHE A 196 3.23 5.79 -3.64
C PHE A 196 3.37 7.27 -3.29
N SER A 197 3.91 8.08 -4.21
CA SER A 197 4.05 9.53 -3.99
C SER A 197 2.70 10.22 -3.91
N LEU A 198 1.78 9.94 -4.84
CA LEU A 198 0.43 10.49 -4.85
C LEU A 198 -0.39 10.02 -3.64
N TYR A 199 -0.27 8.72 -3.30
CA TYR A 199 -0.95 8.17 -2.13
C TYR A 199 -0.49 8.83 -0.84
N LEU A 200 0.83 8.94 -0.61
CA LEU A 200 1.36 9.59 0.59
C LEU A 200 1.07 11.09 0.64
N GLU A 201 1.03 11.77 -0.51
CA GLU A 201 0.58 13.16 -0.56
C GLU A 201 -0.89 13.27 -0.14
N GLY A 202 -1.74 12.37 -0.62
CA GLY A 202 -3.13 12.27 -0.16
C GLY A 202 -3.21 12.04 1.35
N VAL A 203 -2.48 11.05 1.88
CA VAL A 203 -2.43 10.75 3.33
C VAL A 203 -1.95 11.97 4.13
N ARG A 204 -0.94 12.70 3.64
CA ARG A 204 -0.42 13.93 4.26
C ARG A 204 -1.50 15.02 4.37
N LEU A 205 -2.33 15.18 3.33
CA LEU A 205 -3.35 16.22 3.26
C LEU A 205 -4.62 15.90 4.06
N ILE A 206 -5.08 14.64 4.04
CA ILE A 206 -6.38 14.25 4.62
C ILE A 206 -6.27 13.36 5.86
N GLY A 207 -5.06 12.97 6.23
CA GLY A 207 -4.76 12.08 7.36
C GLY A 207 -4.85 10.59 7.04
N ALA A 208 -4.24 9.77 7.90
CA ALA A 208 -4.09 8.33 7.65
C ALA A 208 -5.42 7.56 7.60
N VAL A 209 -6.39 7.88 8.46
CA VAL A 209 -7.70 7.20 8.48
C VAL A 209 -8.43 7.41 7.16
N LYS A 210 -8.58 8.67 6.73
CA LYS A 210 -9.26 8.97 5.46
C LYS A 210 -8.49 8.43 4.27
N GLY A 211 -7.16 8.60 4.27
CA GLY A 211 -6.28 8.12 3.20
C GLY A 211 -6.38 6.60 3.01
N SER A 212 -6.39 5.83 4.09
CA SER A 212 -6.48 4.37 4.02
C SER A 212 -7.85 3.87 3.51
N ILE A 213 -8.95 4.55 3.85
CA ILE A 213 -10.28 4.20 3.32
C ILE A 213 -10.38 4.54 1.83
N ILE A 214 -9.80 5.67 1.39
CA ILE A 214 -9.71 6.00 -0.04
C ILE A 214 -8.82 4.97 -0.77
N GLY A 215 -7.80 4.43 -0.11
CA GLY A 215 -7.00 3.32 -0.64
C GLY A 215 -7.83 2.08 -1.01
N CYS A 216 -8.98 1.87 -0.36
CA CYS A 216 -9.91 0.79 -0.73
C CYS A 216 -10.54 0.96 -2.14
N LEU A 217 -10.29 2.07 -2.84
CA LEU A 217 -10.63 2.22 -4.27
C LEU A 217 -9.73 1.38 -5.20
N GLU A 218 -8.60 0.89 -4.70
CA GLU A 218 -7.65 0.08 -5.48
C GLU A 218 -8.30 -1.12 -6.19
N PRO A 219 -9.12 -1.96 -5.55
CA PRO A 219 -9.81 -3.06 -6.23
C PRO A 219 -10.74 -2.58 -7.37
N ILE A 220 -11.40 -1.44 -7.19
CA ILE A 220 -12.25 -0.86 -8.25
C ILE A 220 -11.40 -0.48 -9.46
N ALA A 221 -10.29 0.21 -9.22
CA ALA A 221 -9.37 0.58 -10.29
C ALA A 221 -8.81 -0.67 -10.99
N ALA A 222 -8.44 -1.70 -10.24
CA ALA A 222 -7.94 -2.96 -10.80
C ALA A 222 -8.96 -3.62 -11.74
N ILE A 223 -10.24 -3.68 -11.35
CA ILE A 223 -11.31 -4.24 -12.18
C ILE A 223 -11.53 -3.40 -13.44
N VAL A 224 -11.61 -2.06 -13.30
CA VAL A 224 -11.79 -1.16 -14.45
C VAL A 224 -10.66 -1.33 -15.46
N PHE A 225 -9.40 -1.38 -15.02
CA PHE A 225 -8.26 -1.60 -15.90
C PHE A 225 -8.27 -3.02 -16.51
N SER A 226 -8.66 -4.05 -15.76
CA SER A 226 -8.82 -5.40 -16.30
C SER A 226 -9.87 -5.46 -17.41
N PHE A 227 -10.98 -4.75 -17.26
CA PHE A 227 -11.99 -4.64 -18.31
C PHE A 227 -11.45 -3.93 -19.56
N LEU A 228 -10.82 -2.75 -19.37
CA LEU A 228 -10.36 -1.93 -20.48
C LEU A 228 -9.17 -2.55 -21.23
N LEU A 229 -8.26 -3.23 -20.54
CA LEU A 229 -7.02 -3.73 -21.13
C LEU A 229 -7.06 -5.22 -21.46
N LEU A 230 -7.82 -6.02 -20.70
CA LEU A 230 -7.87 -7.48 -20.83
C LEU A 230 -9.21 -8.01 -21.32
N GLY A 231 -10.21 -7.13 -21.52
CA GLY A 231 -11.56 -7.53 -21.95
C GLY A 231 -12.33 -8.37 -20.92
N SER A 232 -11.94 -8.28 -19.63
CA SER A 232 -12.62 -9.01 -18.55
C SER A 232 -14.07 -8.53 -18.39
N THR A 233 -14.99 -9.41 -17.99
CA THR A 233 -16.38 -9.05 -17.74
C THR A 233 -16.62 -8.72 -16.27
N PHE A 234 -17.48 -7.75 -15.99
CA PHE A 234 -17.92 -7.46 -14.62
C PHE A 234 -19.04 -8.39 -14.19
N GLY A 235 -18.91 -8.95 -12.99
CA GLY A 235 -20.01 -9.61 -12.31
C GLY A 235 -20.86 -8.64 -11.50
N ILE A 236 -22.07 -9.07 -11.13
CA ILE A 236 -22.95 -8.27 -10.26
C ILE A 236 -22.29 -7.93 -8.91
N PHE A 237 -21.48 -8.85 -8.38
CA PHE A 237 -20.79 -8.66 -7.11
C PHE A 237 -19.65 -7.62 -7.20
N ASP A 238 -19.03 -7.46 -8.36
CA ASP A 238 -18.03 -6.42 -8.60
C ASP A 238 -18.68 -5.02 -8.56
N ILE A 239 -19.85 -4.88 -9.20
CA ILE A 239 -20.61 -3.64 -9.22
C ILE A 239 -21.12 -3.29 -7.82
N LEU A 240 -21.70 -4.24 -7.10
CA LEU A 240 -22.18 -4.02 -5.75
C LEU A 240 -21.05 -3.69 -4.78
N GLY A 241 -19.93 -4.42 -4.86
CA GLY A 241 -18.75 -4.15 -4.03
C GLY A 241 -18.17 -2.77 -4.30
N ALA A 242 -18.07 -2.38 -5.58
CA ALA A 242 -17.66 -1.03 -5.96
C ALA A 242 -18.60 0.04 -5.40
N ALA A 243 -19.93 -0.18 -5.44
CA ALA A 243 -20.89 0.75 -4.87
C ALA A 243 -20.72 0.95 -3.36
N PHE A 244 -20.46 -0.14 -2.60
CA PHE A 244 -20.16 -0.05 -1.16
C PHE A 244 -18.88 0.70 -0.86
N ILE A 245 -17.82 0.51 -1.63
CA ILE A 245 -16.57 1.24 -1.46
C ILE A 245 -16.76 2.73 -1.78
N LEU A 246 -17.48 3.06 -2.85
CA LEU A 246 -17.80 4.45 -3.19
C LEU A 246 -18.67 5.10 -2.10
N LEU A 247 -19.65 4.37 -1.56
CA LEU A 247 -20.45 4.82 -0.42
C LEU A 247 -19.57 5.17 0.79
N ALA A 248 -18.59 4.31 1.11
CA ALA A 248 -17.64 4.56 2.19
C ALA A 248 -16.88 5.88 2.01
N VAL A 249 -16.40 6.14 0.80
CA VAL A 249 -15.69 7.39 0.46
C VAL A 249 -16.63 8.61 0.59
N ILE A 250 -17.86 8.50 0.10
CA ILE A 250 -18.87 9.59 0.19
C ILE A 250 -19.22 9.89 1.65
N VAL A 251 -19.48 8.86 2.47
CA VAL A 251 -19.78 9.03 3.90
C VAL A 251 -18.65 9.74 4.62
N LEU A 252 -17.41 9.40 4.27
CA LEU A 252 -16.23 9.97 4.90
C LEU A 252 -15.91 11.40 4.44
N SER A 253 -16.34 11.76 3.24
CA SER A 253 -16.11 13.11 2.66
C SER A 253 -17.04 14.16 3.25
N LYS A 254 -18.23 13.77 3.74
CA LYS A 254 -19.16 14.70 4.40
C LYS A 254 -18.54 15.21 5.69
N ARG A 255 -18.51 16.55 5.86
CA ARG A 255 -18.00 17.24 7.05
C ARG A 255 -18.88 17.03 8.26
#